data_7b33a42376e421cb695a7a656339e07a
#
_entry.id   7b33a42376e421cb695a7a656339e07a
#
_cell.length_a   1.000
_cell.length_b   1.000
_cell.length_c   1.000
_cell.angle_alpha   90.00
_cell.angle_beta   90.00
_cell.angle_gamma   90.00
#
_symmetry.space_group_name_H-M   'P 1'
#
loop_
_entity.id
_entity.type
_entity.pdbx_description
1 polymer ?
#
loop_
_entity_poly.entity_id
_entity_poly.type
_entity_poly.pdbx_seq_one_letter_code
_entity_poly.pdbx_strand_id
1 'polypeptide(L)'
;MNDYPIPTNDVVTGDEITFTKNVYIGAYPRSKFSHYEQVQGTVIHESYGNVRQQHTFTIQRSDGTKFQIKGRNLYRNRVYRKYWQDEDARKDVANEKHERGAEARKLRYNL
;
A
#
# COMPACT_ATOMS: atom_id res chain seq x y z
N MET A 1 -16.35 -8.61 15.37
CA MET A 1 -16.33 -7.22 14.90
C MET A 1 -15.14 -6.99 14.00
N ASN A 2 -15.33 -6.26 12.93
CA ASN A 2 -14.25 -5.98 12.01
C ASN A 2 -13.50 -4.73 12.49
N ASP A 3 -12.23 -4.90 12.84
CA ASP A 3 -11.37 -3.79 13.28
C ASP A 3 -10.95 -2.89 12.11
N TYR A 4 -11.16 -3.32 10.88
CA TYR A 4 -10.79 -2.60 9.66
C TYR A 4 -12.05 -2.39 8.80
N PRO A 5 -12.92 -1.45 9.19
CA PRO A 5 -14.25 -1.35 8.57
C PRO A 5 -14.28 -0.64 7.23
N ILE A 6 -13.22 0.06 6.82
CA ILE A 6 -13.25 0.94 5.65
C ILE A 6 -12.50 0.32 4.50
N PRO A 7 -13.18 -0.11 3.42
CA PRO A 7 -12.48 -0.50 2.21
C PRO A 7 -11.79 0.73 1.60
N THR A 8 -10.59 0.55 1.06
CA THR A 8 -9.87 1.65 0.45
C THR A 8 -9.11 1.18 -0.80
N ASN A 9 -9.09 2.03 -1.80
CA ASN A 9 -8.23 1.90 -2.96
C ASN A 9 -7.19 3.02 -3.02
N ASP A 10 -7.05 3.77 -1.93
CA ASP A 10 -6.14 4.90 -1.83
C ASP A 10 -5.49 4.88 -0.44
N VAL A 11 -4.52 3.99 -0.28
CA VAL A 11 -3.77 3.81 0.97
C VAL A 11 -2.78 4.96 1.10
N VAL A 12 -2.72 5.56 2.28
CA VAL A 12 -1.80 6.67 2.56
C VAL A 12 -0.92 6.35 3.76
N THR A 13 0.20 7.06 3.87
CA THR A 13 1.10 6.94 5.02
C THR A 13 0.35 7.31 6.30
N GLY A 14 0.43 6.43 7.30
CA GLY A 14 -0.32 6.55 8.54
C GLY A 14 -1.50 5.60 8.64
N ASP A 15 -1.96 5.03 7.52
CA ASP A 15 -3.06 4.07 7.53
C ASP A 15 -2.65 2.78 8.25
N GLU A 16 -3.51 2.31 9.13
CA GLU A 16 -3.47 0.94 9.62
C GLU A 16 -4.38 0.10 8.74
N ILE A 17 -3.80 -0.91 8.08
CA ILE A 17 -4.50 -1.66 7.03
C ILE A 17 -4.44 -3.15 7.26
N THR A 18 -5.38 -3.85 6.65
CA THR A 18 -5.33 -5.29 6.43
C THR A 18 -5.60 -5.58 4.96
N PHE A 19 -4.89 -6.55 4.43
CA PHE A 19 -5.08 -6.98 3.04
C PHE A 19 -4.70 -8.44 2.90
N THR A 20 -5.12 -9.04 1.79
CA THR A 20 -4.82 -10.43 1.48
C THR A 20 -3.71 -10.47 0.44
N LYS A 21 -2.65 -11.18 0.76
CA LYS A 21 -1.49 -11.36 -0.10
C LYS A 21 -1.54 -12.75 -0.73
N ASN A 22 -1.25 -12.83 -2.02
CA ASN A 22 -1.07 -14.11 -2.69
C ASN A 22 0.35 -14.62 -2.41
N VAL A 23 0.45 -15.85 -1.93
CA VAL A 23 1.75 -16.47 -1.66
C VAL A 23 2.04 -17.53 -2.70
N TYR A 24 3.23 -17.47 -3.29
CA TYR A 24 3.69 -18.38 -4.32
C TYR A 24 4.88 -19.19 -3.79
N ILE A 25 5.00 -20.43 -4.21
CA ILE A 25 6.14 -21.29 -3.89
C ILE A 25 6.88 -21.68 -5.15
N GLY A 26 8.19 -21.87 -5.03
CA GLY A 26 9.07 -22.17 -6.14
C GLY A 26 9.70 -20.91 -6.73
N ALA A 27 10.76 -21.11 -7.51
CA ALA A 27 11.47 -20.01 -8.16
C ALA A 27 10.82 -19.66 -9.48
N TYR A 28 10.82 -18.35 -9.82
CA TYR A 28 10.40 -17.88 -11.12
C TYR A 28 11.27 -18.53 -12.21
N PRO A 29 10.72 -18.97 -13.35
CA PRO A 29 9.32 -18.85 -13.80
C PRO A 29 8.40 -20.01 -13.42
N ARG A 30 8.86 -20.91 -12.56
CA ARG A 30 8.10 -22.12 -12.16
C ARG A 30 7.34 -21.96 -10.86
N SER A 31 7.26 -20.74 -10.35
CA SER A 31 6.51 -20.46 -9.13
C SER A 31 5.02 -20.75 -9.35
N LYS A 32 4.38 -21.35 -8.35
CA LYS A 32 2.97 -21.67 -8.38
C LYS A 32 2.27 -21.05 -7.17
N PHE A 33 1.05 -20.61 -7.39
CA PHE A 33 0.20 -20.12 -6.31
C PHE A 33 0.05 -21.20 -5.25
N SER A 34 0.27 -20.83 -4.00
CA SER A 34 0.15 -21.73 -2.85
C SER A 34 -1.11 -21.43 -2.04
N HIS A 35 -1.20 -20.23 -1.50
CA HIS A 35 -2.30 -19.87 -0.59
C HIS A 35 -2.39 -18.36 -0.47
N TYR A 36 -3.47 -17.92 0.20
CA TYR A 36 -3.64 -16.52 0.59
C TYR A 36 -3.14 -16.33 2.01
N GLU A 37 -2.52 -15.19 2.27
CA GLU A 37 -2.07 -14.81 3.61
C GLU A 37 -2.68 -13.47 3.98
N GLN A 38 -3.33 -13.40 5.14
CA GLN A 38 -3.86 -12.15 5.67
C GLN A 38 -2.73 -11.38 6.33
N VAL A 39 -2.56 -10.13 5.93
CA VAL A 39 -1.48 -9.26 6.43
C VAL A 39 -2.08 -8.02 7.06
N GLN A 40 -1.51 -7.61 8.19
CA GLN A 40 -1.89 -6.39 8.90
C GLN A 40 -0.65 -5.57 9.19
N GLY A 41 -0.78 -4.26 9.13
CA GLY A 41 0.33 -3.38 9.46
C GLY A 41 -0.01 -1.92 9.24
N THR A 42 0.95 -1.06 9.58
CA THR A 42 0.85 0.39 9.41
C THR A 42 1.71 0.82 8.25
N VAL A 43 1.15 1.64 7.38
CA VAL A 43 1.91 2.21 6.26
C VAL A 43 2.77 3.33 6.80
N ILE A 44 4.09 3.13 6.80
CA ILE A 44 5.04 4.11 7.37
C ILE A 44 5.75 4.93 6.31
N HIS A 45 5.72 4.49 5.06
CA HIS A 45 6.35 5.20 3.96
C HIS A 45 5.72 4.77 2.64
N GLU A 46 5.66 5.69 1.69
CA GLU A 46 5.30 5.39 0.32
C GLU A 46 6.24 6.15 -0.60
N SER A 47 6.60 5.53 -1.71
CA SER A 47 7.49 6.15 -2.68
C SER A 47 6.95 5.97 -4.09
N TYR A 48 7.16 7.00 -4.90
CA TYR A 48 6.90 6.91 -6.33
C TYR A 48 8.18 6.46 -7.00
N GLY A 49 8.07 5.45 -7.86
CA GLY A 49 9.22 4.95 -8.59
C GLY A 49 9.62 5.88 -9.72
N ASN A 50 10.69 5.51 -10.41
CA ASN A 50 11.10 6.15 -11.64
C ASN A 50 10.08 5.88 -12.76
N VAL A 51 10.38 6.36 -13.96
CA VAL A 51 9.45 6.40 -15.10
C VAL A 51 8.67 5.10 -15.34
N ARG A 52 9.20 3.94 -15.00
CA ARG A 52 8.53 2.65 -15.20
C ARG A 52 8.26 1.89 -13.92
N GLN A 53 8.62 2.46 -12.78
CA GLN A 53 8.42 1.78 -11.50
C GLN A 53 7.07 2.14 -10.92
N GLN A 54 6.53 1.18 -10.20
CA GLN A 54 5.26 1.35 -9.54
C GLN A 54 5.46 1.96 -8.16
N HIS A 55 4.39 2.55 -7.68
CA HIS A 55 4.28 3.02 -6.31
C HIS A 55 4.58 1.88 -5.34
N THR A 56 5.46 2.13 -4.38
CA THR A 56 5.89 1.15 -3.39
C THR A 56 5.52 1.63 -2.00
N PHE A 57 4.93 0.75 -1.22
CA PHE A 57 4.55 1.01 0.17
C PHE A 57 5.47 0.24 1.10
N THR A 58 5.90 0.89 2.19
CA THR A 58 6.59 0.22 3.29
C THR A 58 5.60 0.05 4.43
N ILE A 59 5.45 -1.18 4.88
CA ILE A 59 4.48 -1.55 5.90
C ILE A 59 5.21 -2.12 7.10
N GLN A 60 4.86 -1.63 8.28
CA GLN A 60 5.43 -2.11 9.54
C GLN A 60 4.39 -2.95 10.27
N ARG A 61 4.77 -4.17 10.62
CA ARG A 61 3.92 -5.08 11.40
C ARG A 61 3.99 -4.74 12.88
N SER A 62 3.07 -5.29 13.66
CA SER A 62 3.00 -5.06 15.12
C SER A 62 4.25 -5.52 15.86
N ASP A 63 4.98 -6.49 15.32
CA ASP A 63 6.24 -6.97 15.89
C ASP A 63 7.44 -6.08 15.54
N GLY A 64 7.23 -4.99 14.81
CA GLY A 64 8.27 -4.07 14.39
C GLY A 64 8.94 -4.42 13.07
N THR A 65 8.68 -5.59 12.51
CA THR A 65 9.25 -5.95 11.20
C THR A 65 8.64 -5.11 10.09
N LYS A 66 9.43 -4.83 9.07
CA LYS A 66 9.04 -4.00 7.93
C LYS A 66 9.19 -4.77 6.64
N PHE A 67 8.32 -4.50 5.68
CA PHE A 67 8.45 -5.05 4.34
C PHE A 67 7.92 -4.05 3.33
N GLN A 68 8.35 -4.20 2.09
CA GLN A 68 7.89 -3.36 0.98
C GLN A 68 6.97 -4.16 0.08
N ILE A 69 5.94 -3.49 -0.44
CA ILE A 69 5.01 -4.09 -1.38
C ILE A 69 4.65 -3.07 -2.45
N LYS A 70 4.62 -3.50 -3.70
CA LYS A 70 4.20 -2.64 -4.81
C LYS A 70 2.69 -2.50 -4.82
N GLY A 71 2.22 -1.33 -5.27
CA GLY A 71 0.79 -1.04 -5.28
C GLY A 71 -0.04 -2.09 -5.99
N ARG A 72 0.43 -2.60 -7.13
CA ARG A 72 -0.30 -3.65 -7.87
C ARG A 72 -0.54 -4.90 -7.03
N ASN A 73 0.37 -5.24 -6.13
CA ASN A 73 0.25 -6.40 -5.25
C ASN A 73 -0.59 -6.07 -4.02
N LEU A 74 -0.45 -4.87 -3.49
CA LEU A 74 -1.24 -4.40 -2.35
C LEU A 74 -2.74 -4.38 -2.70
N TYR A 75 -3.09 -3.82 -3.87
CA TYR A 75 -4.48 -3.66 -4.29
C TYR A 75 -5.05 -4.86 -5.04
N ARG A 76 -4.28 -5.90 -5.25
CA ARG A 76 -4.73 -7.08 -6.00
C ARG A 76 -6.00 -7.70 -5.41
N ASN A 77 -6.02 -7.80 -4.09
CA ASN A 77 -7.18 -8.17 -3.31
C ASN A 77 -7.65 -6.91 -2.58
N ARG A 78 -8.79 -6.97 -1.91
CA ARG A 78 -9.30 -5.79 -1.23
C ARG A 78 -8.42 -5.39 -0.07
N VAL A 79 -8.26 -4.07 0.11
CA VAL A 79 -7.56 -3.48 1.25
C VAL A 79 -8.60 -2.77 2.12
N TYR A 80 -8.49 -2.98 3.42
CA TYR A 80 -9.35 -2.34 4.42
C TYR A 80 -8.48 -1.60 5.42
N ARG A 81 -8.98 -0.47 5.92
CA ARG A 81 -8.27 0.35 6.88
C ARG A 81 -9.11 0.63 8.12
N LYS A 82 -8.43 1.05 9.18
CA LYS A 82 -9.08 1.59 10.37
C LYS A 82 -9.42 3.05 10.17
N TYR A 83 -10.41 3.52 10.94
CA TYR A 83 -10.63 4.97 11.08
C TYR A 83 -9.41 5.59 11.74
N TRP A 84 -9.02 6.77 11.27
CA TRP A 84 -8.08 7.60 11.99
C TRP A 84 -8.81 8.27 13.15
N GLN A 85 -8.06 8.64 14.18
CA GLN A 85 -8.60 9.46 15.26
C GLN A 85 -9.14 10.78 14.73
N ASP A 86 -8.51 11.30 13.67
CA ASP A 86 -8.94 12.49 12.94
C ASP A 86 -8.93 12.20 11.45
N GLU A 87 -10.10 11.95 10.87
CA GLU A 87 -10.23 11.66 9.44
C GLU A 87 -9.91 12.88 8.56
N ASP A 88 -10.04 14.09 9.09
CA ASP A 88 -9.65 15.28 8.33
C ASP A 88 -8.13 15.36 8.17
N ALA A 89 -7.39 14.94 9.18
CA ALA A 89 -5.93 14.83 9.06
C ALA A 89 -5.55 13.82 7.97
N ARG A 90 -6.29 12.73 7.84
CA ARG A 90 -6.06 11.77 6.76
C ARG A 90 -6.30 12.38 5.40
N LYS A 91 -7.35 13.20 5.24
CA LYS A 91 -7.62 13.89 3.99
C LYS A 91 -6.46 14.79 3.57
N ASP A 92 -5.85 15.48 4.52
CA ASP A 92 -4.70 16.33 4.24
C ASP A 92 -3.52 15.51 3.72
N VAL A 93 -3.25 14.35 4.33
CA VAL A 93 -2.20 13.44 3.89
C VAL A 93 -2.51 12.91 2.49
N ALA A 94 -3.76 12.55 2.23
CA ALA A 94 -4.17 12.04 0.92
C ALA A 94 -4.03 13.10 -0.17
N ASN A 95 -4.41 14.35 0.13
CA ASN A 95 -4.26 15.45 -0.82
C ASN A 95 -2.80 15.72 -1.13
N GLU A 96 -1.95 15.72 -0.13
CA GLU A 96 -0.50 15.87 -0.32
C GLU A 96 0.08 14.74 -1.17
N LYS A 97 -0.36 13.51 -0.92
CA LYS A 97 0.03 12.37 -1.74
C LYS A 97 -0.35 12.57 -3.20
N HIS A 98 -1.58 13.03 -3.47
CA HIS A 98 -2.06 13.27 -4.83
C HIS A 98 -1.26 14.37 -5.51
N GLU A 99 -0.90 15.41 -4.80
CA GLU A 99 -0.05 16.48 -5.31
C GLU A 99 1.33 15.96 -5.70
N ARG A 100 1.97 15.16 -4.84
CA ARG A 100 3.26 14.57 -5.15
C ARG A 100 3.18 13.65 -6.37
N GLY A 101 2.11 12.88 -6.49
CA GLY A 101 1.87 12.02 -7.64
C GLY A 101 1.71 12.82 -8.93
N ALA A 102 1.00 13.93 -8.88
CA ALA A 102 0.81 14.83 -10.02
C ALA A 102 2.14 15.44 -10.46
N GLU A 103 2.97 15.90 -9.52
CA GLU A 103 4.29 16.43 -9.83
C GLU A 103 5.21 15.37 -10.44
N ALA A 104 5.20 14.16 -9.92
CA ALA A 104 5.99 13.07 -10.45
C ALA A 104 5.61 12.77 -11.91
N ARG A 105 4.31 12.76 -12.22
CA ARG A 105 3.83 12.57 -13.59
C ARG A 105 4.24 13.73 -14.50
N LYS A 106 4.14 14.96 -13.99
CA LYS A 106 4.52 16.16 -14.74
C LYS A 106 6.01 16.10 -15.11
N LEU A 107 6.86 15.75 -14.16
CA LEU A 107 8.30 15.61 -14.42
C LEU A 107 8.59 14.55 -15.47
N ARG A 108 7.87 13.44 -15.46
CA ARG A 108 8.04 12.39 -16.47
C ARG A 108 7.73 12.86 -17.88
N TYR A 109 6.69 13.70 -18.04
CA TYR A 109 6.26 14.15 -19.35
C TYR A 109 7.05 15.35 -19.85
N ASN A 110 7.76 16.05 -18.98
CA ASN A 110 8.56 17.21 -19.34
C ASN A 110 10.03 16.89 -19.58
N LEU A 111 10.42 15.66 -19.39
CA LEU A 111 11.75 15.17 -19.72
C LEU A 111 11.75 14.61 -21.13
#